data_09e9023158f999525d930bf87e648601
#
_entry.id   09e9023158f999525d930bf87e648601
#
_cell.length_a   1.000
_cell.length_b   1.000
_cell.length_c   1.000
_cell.angle_alpha   90.00
_cell.angle_beta   90.00
_cell.angle_gamma   90.00
#
_symmetry.space_group_name_H-M   'P 1'
#
loop_
_entity.id
_entity.type
_entity.pdbx_description
1 polymer ?
#
loop_
_entity_poly.entity_id
_entity_poly.type
_entity_poly.pdbx_seq_one_letter_code
_entity_poly.pdbx_strand_id
1 'polypeptide(L)'
;MRVFLDANILFSASFTQSRLADLLDELQHHAVLLTNDYARTEAERNVAAKLPKRLSAHRKFVSLLELVPTRLFALEVNLAKKDLPILCGAIAGKADFLVTGDKKDFGHLFGQTVRDVKIVTVQMFLVELTERGIISQS
;
A
#
# COMPACT_ATOMS: atom_id res chain seq x y z
N MET A 1 -2.58 8.05 11.80
CA MET A 1 -2.61 6.71 11.18
C MET A 1 -1.60 6.69 10.04
N ARG A 2 -0.82 5.63 9.96
CA ARG A 2 0.22 5.43 8.94
C ARG A 2 -0.12 4.19 8.11
N VAL A 3 -0.13 4.32 6.80
CA VAL A 3 -0.60 3.26 5.89
C VAL A 3 0.43 3.01 4.80
N PHE A 4 0.98 1.80 4.78
CA PHE A 4 1.93 1.40 3.75
C PHE A 4 1.19 0.79 2.56
N LEU A 5 1.51 1.26 1.37
CA LEU A 5 0.88 0.84 0.12
C LEU A 5 1.83 -0.05 -0.68
N ASP A 6 1.40 -1.28 -0.95
CA ASP A 6 2.14 -2.21 -1.81
C ASP A 6 2.09 -1.76 -3.28
N ALA A 7 2.99 -2.29 -4.09
CA ALA A 7 3.12 -1.93 -5.51
C ALA A 7 1.82 -2.11 -6.29
N ASN A 8 1.08 -3.18 -6.05
CA ASN A 8 -0.20 -3.43 -6.75
C ASN A 8 -1.24 -2.36 -6.43
N ILE A 9 -1.21 -1.78 -5.23
CA ILE A 9 -2.10 -0.69 -4.85
C ILE A 9 -1.71 0.60 -5.58
N LEU A 10 -0.41 0.90 -5.63
CA LEU A 10 0.10 2.06 -6.37
C LEU A 10 -0.27 1.96 -7.86
N PHE A 11 -0.15 0.76 -8.42
CA PHE A 11 -0.52 0.49 -9.81
C PHE A 11 -2.02 0.70 -10.04
N SER A 12 -2.86 0.12 -9.18
CA SER A 12 -4.33 0.23 -9.30
C SER A 12 -4.80 1.67 -9.18
N ALA A 13 -4.13 2.48 -8.37
CA ALA A 13 -4.45 3.90 -8.22
C ALA A 13 -4.09 4.71 -9.47
N SER A 14 -3.32 4.15 -10.41
CA SER A 14 -2.87 4.84 -11.61
C SER A 14 -3.85 4.74 -12.78
N PHE A 15 -4.89 3.91 -12.67
CA PHE A 15 -5.92 3.82 -13.70
C PHE A 15 -6.73 5.11 -13.79
N THR A 16 -7.16 5.45 -15.01
CA THR A 16 -8.06 6.59 -15.22
C THR A 16 -9.39 6.34 -14.49
N GLN A 17 -9.90 7.36 -13.81
CA GLN A 17 -11.15 7.31 -13.04
C GLN A 17 -11.11 6.24 -11.92
N SER A 18 -9.95 6.02 -11.34
CA SER A 18 -9.80 5.08 -10.25
C SER A 18 -10.48 5.59 -8.97
N ARG A 19 -11.42 4.80 -8.44
CA ARG A 19 -12.03 5.08 -7.14
C ARG A 19 -11.00 4.96 -6.02
N LEU A 20 -10.03 4.07 -6.20
CA LEU A 20 -8.93 3.93 -5.24
C LEU A 20 -8.08 5.20 -5.20
N ALA A 21 -7.80 5.81 -6.35
CA ALA A 21 -7.06 7.07 -6.39
C ALA A 21 -7.80 8.17 -5.63
N ASP A 22 -9.12 8.28 -5.81
CA ASP A 22 -9.95 9.26 -5.10
C ASP A 22 -9.92 9.01 -3.59
N LEU A 23 -10.02 7.75 -3.18
CA LEU A 23 -9.93 7.38 -1.77
C LEU A 23 -8.58 7.77 -1.17
N LEU A 24 -7.49 7.48 -1.87
CA LEU A 24 -6.14 7.78 -1.38
C LEU A 24 -5.88 9.28 -1.32
N ASP A 25 -6.41 10.04 -2.28
CA ASP A 25 -6.32 11.50 -2.25
C ASP A 25 -7.02 12.08 -1.02
N GLU A 26 -8.21 11.60 -0.72
CA GLU A 26 -8.96 12.02 0.47
C GLU A 26 -8.24 11.59 1.74
N LEU A 27 -7.73 10.36 1.76
CA LEU A 27 -7.09 9.79 2.93
C LEU A 27 -5.81 10.56 3.33
N GLN A 28 -5.13 11.19 2.37
CA GLN A 28 -3.94 12.00 2.66
C GLN A 28 -4.22 13.15 3.62
N HIS A 29 -5.47 13.59 3.73
CA HIS A 29 -5.86 14.64 4.69
C HIS A 29 -6.00 14.09 6.12
N HIS A 30 -6.03 12.79 6.30
CA HIS A 30 -6.32 12.14 7.60
C HIS A 30 -5.22 11.16 8.03
N ALA A 31 -4.32 10.81 7.15
CA ALA A 31 -3.34 9.76 7.39
C ALA A 31 -2.06 10.05 6.62
N VAL A 32 -0.97 9.41 7.06
CA VAL A 32 0.29 9.42 6.32
C VAL A 32 0.32 8.16 5.46
N LEU A 33 0.43 8.35 4.15
CA LEU A 33 0.60 7.25 3.21
C LEU A 33 2.09 7.06 2.94
N LEU A 34 2.57 5.83 3.04
CA LEU A 34 3.98 5.51 2.84
C LEU A 34 4.17 4.34 1.88
N THR A 35 5.37 4.29 1.32
CA THR A 35 5.85 3.16 0.54
C THR A 35 7.37 3.12 0.64
N ASN A 36 8.02 2.20 -0.06
CA ASN A 36 9.48 2.16 -0.13
C ASN A 36 9.96 2.07 -1.58
N ASP A 37 11.26 2.16 -1.80
CA ASP A 37 11.84 2.10 -3.14
C ASP A 37 11.51 0.80 -3.86
N TYR A 38 11.44 -0.31 -3.12
CA TYR A 38 11.12 -1.61 -3.70
C TYR A 38 9.72 -1.61 -4.34
N ALA A 39 8.71 -1.19 -3.59
CA ALA A 39 7.33 -1.13 -4.09
C ALA A 39 7.19 -0.07 -5.18
N ARG A 40 7.80 1.09 -4.97
CA ARG A 40 7.75 2.20 -5.93
C ARG A 40 8.33 1.81 -7.28
N THR A 41 9.49 1.16 -7.30
CA THR A 41 10.16 0.74 -8.53
C THR A 41 9.33 -0.28 -9.29
N GLU A 42 8.76 -1.26 -8.59
CA GLU A 42 7.90 -2.26 -9.22
C GLU A 42 6.65 -1.62 -9.82
N ALA A 43 5.99 -0.74 -9.08
CA ALA A 43 4.79 -0.05 -9.56
C ALA A 43 5.10 0.83 -10.78
N GLU A 44 6.18 1.60 -10.74
CA GLU A 44 6.56 2.45 -11.87
C GLU A 44 6.85 1.63 -13.12
N ARG A 45 7.55 0.51 -12.97
CA ARG A 45 7.83 -0.40 -14.08
C ARG A 45 6.55 -0.91 -14.71
N ASN A 46 5.57 -1.30 -13.90
CA ASN A 46 4.28 -1.80 -14.38
C ASN A 46 3.46 -0.70 -15.05
N VAL A 47 3.45 0.51 -14.51
CA VAL A 47 2.75 1.64 -15.14
C VAL A 47 3.41 1.99 -16.47
N ALA A 48 4.73 2.06 -16.53
CA ALA A 48 5.45 2.36 -17.77
C ALA A 48 5.15 1.32 -18.86
N ALA A 49 5.03 0.04 -18.48
CA ALA A 49 4.76 -1.05 -19.42
C ALA A 49 3.30 -1.12 -19.87
N LYS A 50 2.36 -0.92 -18.94
CA LYS A 50 0.94 -1.20 -19.17
C LYS A 50 0.08 0.05 -19.32
N LEU A 51 0.48 1.16 -18.72
CA LEU A 51 -0.27 2.41 -18.68
C LEU A 51 0.68 3.60 -18.95
N PRO A 52 1.44 3.60 -20.06
CA PRO A 52 2.49 4.61 -20.24
C PRO A 52 1.96 6.03 -20.25
N LYS A 53 0.72 6.24 -20.68
CA LYS A 53 0.10 7.59 -20.67
C LYS A 53 -0.20 8.08 -19.25
N ARG A 54 -0.20 7.19 -18.26
CA ARG A 54 -0.45 7.54 -16.86
C ARG A 54 0.82 7.70 -16.04
N LEU A 55 1.99 7.51 -16.64
CA LEU A 55 3.25 7.52 -15.90
C LEU A 55 3.51 8.86 -15.20
N SER A 56 3.25 9.97 -15.86
CA SER A 56 3.45 11.30 -15.25
C SER A 56 2.54 11.50 -14.03
N ALA A 57 1.26 11.17 -14.17
CA ALA A 57 0.31 11.27 -13.05
C ALA A 57 0.67 10.31 -11.91
N HIS A 58 1.13 9.11 -12.25
CA HIS A 58 1.61 8.13 -11.27
C HIS A 58 2.79 8.68 -10.46
N ARG A 59 3.80 9.22 -11.13
CA ARG A 59 4.98 9.81 -10.47
C ARG A 59 4.60 10.97 -9.56
N LYS A 60 3.65 11.79 -9.99
CA LYS A 60 3.16 12.90 -9.19
C LYS A 60 2.49 12.40 -7.90
N PHE A 61 1.63 11.39 -8.01
CA PHE A 61 0.98 10.78 -6.85
C PHE A 61 2.01 10.19 -5.89
N VAL A 62 2.94 9.38 -6.41
CA VAL A 62 3.95 8.71 -5.57
C VAL A 62 4.85 9.73 -4.86
N SER A 63 5.10 10.88 -5.48
CA SER A 63 5.92 11.94 -4.87
C SER A 63 5.29 12.52 -3.60
N LEU A 64 4.00 12.33 -3.39
CA LEU A 64 3.29 12.79 -2.20
C LEU A 64 3.39 11.81 -1.03
N LEU A 65 3.87 10.61 -1.27
CA LEU A 65 3.99 9.57 -0.24
C LEU A 65 5.27 9.75 0.55
N GLU A 66 5.24 9.35 1.83
CA GLU A 66 6.46 9.24 2.61
C GLU A 66 7.23 8.01 2.12
N LEU A 67 8.49 8.20 1.77
CA LEU A 67 9.35 7.11 1.32
C LEU A 67 10.17 6.59 2.48
N VAL A 68 9.95 5.33 2.89
CA VAL A 68 10.75 4.71 3.94
C VAL A 68 11.87 3.87 3.33
N PRO A 69 13.04 3.76 4.00
CA PRO A 69 14.13 2.95 3.49
C PRO A 69 13.73 1.49 3.36
N THR A 70 14.19 0.85 2.29
CA THR A 70 14.02 -0.59 2.11
C THR A 70 15.03 -1.30 2.99
N ARG A 71 14.54 -2.07 3.98
CA ARG A 71 15.37 -2.85 4.89
C ARG A 71 14.81 -4.27 4.97
N LEU A 72 15.71 -5.24 5.09
CA LEU A 72 15.33 -6.64 5.29
C LEU A 72 15.75 -7.07 6.68
N PHE A 73 14.85 -7.74 7.37
CA PHE A 73 15.13 -8.39 8.65
C PHE A 73 14.27 -9.65 8.75
N ALA A 74 14.66 -10.56 9.63
CA ALA A 74 13.96 -11.81 9.81
C ALA A 74 12.56 -11.59 10.41
N LEU A 75 11.58 -12.27 9.83
CA LEU A 75 10.19 -12.26 10.30
C LEU A 75 9.75 -13.69 10.60
N GLU A 76 8.87 -13.83 11.57
CA GLU A 76 8.35 -15.11 12.05
C GLU A 76 7.05 -15.48 11.34
N VAL A 77 6.99 -15.17 10.03
CA VAL A 77 5.84 -15.48 9.18
C VAL A 77 6.32 -16.17 7.92
N ASN A 78 5.44 -17.00 7.36
CA ASN A 78 5.72 -17.65 6.09
C ASN A 78 5.42 -16.67 4.95
N LEU A 79 6.47 -16.15 4.34
CA LEU A 79 6.35 -15.16 3.28
C LEU A 79 7.47 -15.36 2.26
N ALA A 80 7.13 -15.27 0.96
CA ALA A 80 8.10 -15.39 -0.12
C ALA A 80 9.15 -14.27 0.00
N LYS A 81 10.40 -14.58 -0.40
CA LYS A 81 11.51 -13.62 -0.33
C LYS A 81 11.22 -12.31 -1.05
N LYS A 82 10.50 -12.39 -2.17
CA LYS A 82 10.14 -11.19 -2.97
C LYS A 82 9.16 -10.27 -2.24
N ASP A 83 8.45 -10.76 -1.23
CA ASP A 83 7.45 -10.00 -0.49
C ASP A 83 7.96 -9.51 0.87
N LEU A 84 9.10 -10.04 1.31
CA LEU A 84 9.73 -9.58 2.56
C LEU A 84 10.00 -8.07 2.57
N PRO A 85 10.52 -7.46 1.49
CA PRO A 85 10.76 -6.01 1.49
C PRO A 85 9.49 -5.19 1.73
N ILE A 86 8.33 -5.70 1.34
CA ILE A 86 7.05 -5.01 1.52
C ILE A 86 6.66 -5.01 3.00
N LEU A 87 6.63 -6.19 3.62
CA LEU A 87 6.25 -6.28 5.04
C LEU A 87 7.30 -5.63 5.95
N CYS A 88 8.58 -5.84 5.66
CA CYS A 88 9.67 -5.17 6.39
C CYS A 88 9.57 -3.65 6.26
N GLY A 89 9.22 -3.15 5.06
CA GLY A 89 9.03 -1.72 4.84
C GLY A 89 7.90 -1.14 5.68
N ALA A 90 6.79 -1.84 5.74
CA ALA A 90 5.65 -1.43 6.57
C ALA A 90 6.02 -1.39 8.05
N ILE A 91 6.75 -2.40 8.53
CA ILE A 91 7.18 -2.48 9.93
C ILE A 91 8.19 -1.36 10.23
N ALA A 92 9.21 -1.19 9.39
CA ALA A 92 10.22 -0.15 9.57
C ALA A 92 9.61 1.25 9.52
N GLY A 93 8.59 1.44 8.70
CA GLY A 93 7.85 2.70 8.60
C GLY A 93 6.83 2.91 9.72
N LYS A 94 6.73 1.96 10.65
CA LYS A 94 5.76 2.01 11.76
C LYS A 94 4.32 2.18 11.25
N ALA A 95 3.99 1.46 10.18
CA ALA A 95 2.65 1.51 9.62
C ALA A 95 1.65 0.82 10.56
N ASP A 96 0.45 1.35 10.61
CA ASP A 96 -0.68 0.69 11.27
C ASP A 96 -1.28 -0.36 10.36
N PHE A 97 -1.24 -0.10 9.05
CA PHE A 97 -1.79 -1.00 8.03
C PHE A 97 -0.81 -1.18 6.88
N LEU A 98 -0.77 -2.40 6.36
CA LEU A 98 -0.21 -2.70 5.05
C LEU A 98 -1.39 -3.06 4.15
N VAL A 99 -1.62 -2.25 3.11
CA VAL A 99 -2.68 -2.51 2.13
C VAL A 99 -2.06 -3.18 0.92
N THR A 100 -2.53 -4.38 0.59
CA THR A 100 -2.06 -5.16 -0.55
C THR A 100 -3.22 -5.92 -1.20
N GLY A 101 -3.15 -6.07 -2.52
CA GLY A 101 -4.11 -6.89 -3.28
C GLY A 101 -3.60 -8.28 -3.60
N ASP A 102 -2.41 -8.64 -3.13
CA ASP A 102 -1.76 -9.90 -3.45
C ASP A 102 -2.28 -11.06 -2.60
N LYS A 103 -3.36 -11.69 -3.07
CA LYS A 103 -3.97 -12.83 -2.37
C LYS A 103 -3.08 -14.06 -2.35
N LYS A 104 -2.27 -14.24 -3.40
CA LYS A 104 -1.43 -15.44 -3.54
C LYS A 104 -0.38 -15.49 -2.44
N ASP A 105 0.32 -14.38 -2.22
CA ASP A 105 1.45 -14.35 -1.31
C ASP A 105 1.07 -13.84 0.09
N PHE A 106 0.08 -12.95 0.21
CA PHE A 106 -0.35 -12.38 1.49
C PHE A 106 -1.69 -12.91 2.01
N GLY A 107 -2.40 -13.74 1.22
CA GLY A 107 -3.76 -14.17 1.58
C GLY A 107 -3.89 -14.78 2.97
N HIS A 108 -2.93 -15.59 3.38
CA HIS A 108 -2.91 -16.23 4.70
C HIS A 108 -2.67 -15.24 5.85
N LEU A 109 -2.25 -14.02 5.55
CA LEU A 109 -1.97 -12.98 6.53
C LEU A 109 -3.05 -11.91 6.60
N PHE A 110 -4.03 -11.92 5.70
CA PHE A 110 -5.09 -10.92 5.71
C PHE A 110 -5.86 -10.94 7.04
N GLY A 111 -5.97 -9.76 7.67
CA GLY A 111 -6.58 -9.60 8.97
C GLY A 111 -5.66 -9.88 10.14
N GLN A 112 -4.46 -10.41 9.88
CA GLN A 112 -3.47 -10.67 10.90
C GLN A 112 -2.62 -9.42 11.17
N THR A 113 -2.15 -9.33 12.41
CA THR A 113 -1.23 -8.25 12.81
C THR A 113 0.16 -8.85 13.03
N VAL A 114 1.14 -8.32 12.29
CA VAL A 114 2.54 -8.74 12.41
C VAL A 114 3.34 -7.52 12.87
N ARG A 115 3.93 -7.62 14.05
CA ARG A 115 4.70 -6.52 14.67
C ARG A 115 3.97 -5.18 14.57
N ASP A 116 2.71 -5.17 15.03
CA ASP A 116 1.83 -3.99 15.06
C ASP A 116 1.31 -3.50 13.70
N VAL A 117 1.62 -4.21 12.62
CA VAL A 117 1.11 -3.88 11.28
C VAL A 117 -0.02 -4.85 10.92
N LYS A 118 -1.22 -4.35 10.71
CA LYS A 118 -2.35 -5.15 10.25
C LYS A 118 -2.34 -5.22 8.73
N ILE A 119 -2.38 -6.44 8.19
CA ILE A 119 -2.33 -6.68 6.76
C ILE A 119 -3.75 -6.78 6.23
N VAL A 120 -4.12 -5.94 5.28
CA VAL A 120 -5.49 -5.81 4.82
C VAL A 120 -5.58 -5.68 3.30
N THR A 121 -6.71 -6.12 2.75
CA THR A 121 -7.10 -5.78 1.38
C THR A 121 -7.70 -4.37 1.36
N VAL A 122 -7.92 -3.82 0.16
CA VAL A 122 -8.61 -2.53 0.03
C VAL A 122 -10.00 -2.59 0.68
N GLN A 123 -10.74 -3.68 0.47
CA GLN A 123 -12.09 -3.82 1.04
C GLN A 123 -12.05 -3.85 2.57
N MET A 124 -11.14 -4.61 3.15
CA MET A 124 -10.95 -4.65 4.61
C MET A 124 -10.55 -3.29 5.15
N PHE A 125 -9.70 -2.58 4.43
CA PHE A 125 -9.25 -1.25 4.80
C PHE A 125 -10.41 -0.25 4.79
N LEU A 126 -11.30 -0.32 3.79
CA LEU A 126 -12.50 0.51 3.74
C LEU A 126 -13.39 0.30 4.96
N VAL A 127 -13.56 -0.95 5.39
CA VAL A 127 -14.32 -1.27 6.62
C VAL A 127 -13.68 -0.60 7.83
N GLU A 128 -12.35 -0.71 7.97
CA GLU A 128 -11.62 -0.08 9.07
C GLU A 128 -11.81 1.44 9.09
N LEU A 129 -11.71 2.08 7.92
CA LEU A 129 -11.87 3.53 7.81
C LEU A 129 -13.29 3.97 8.16
N THR A 130 -14.29 3.21 7.74
CA THR A 130 -15.70 3.48 8.05
C THR A 130 -15.95 3.35 9.53
N GLU A 131 -15.46 2.28 10.17
CA GLU A 131 -15.63 2.05 11.60
C GLU A 131 -14.94 3.13 12.44
N ARG A 132 -13.84 3.69 11.94
CA ARG A 132 -13.13 4.79 12.62
C ARG A 132 -13.73 6.16 12.35
N GLY A 133 -14.75 6.24 11.49
CA GLY A 133 -15.39 7.50 11.14
C GLY A 133 -14.55 8.39 10.23
N ILE A 134 -13.52 7.84 9.58
CA ILE A 134 -12.63 8.59 8.67
C ILE A 134 -13.32 8.82 7.33
N ILE A 135 -14.08 7.82 6.87
CA ILE A 135 -14.93 7.94 5.68
C ILE A 135 -16.36 7.58 6.05
N SER A 136 -17.30 8.13 5.29
CA SER A 136 -18.71 7.82 5.51
C SER A 136 -19.15 6.66 4.63
N GLN A 137 -20.08 5.86 5.13
CA GLN A 137 -20.77 4.86 4.32
C GLN A 137 -21.66 5.60 3.32
N SER A 138 -21.53 5.24 2.08
CA SER A 138 -22.41 5.75 1.02
C SER A 138 -23.40 4.67 0.60
#